data_516519b404a284c0edd06999c6f5e2be
#
_entry.id   516519b404a284c0edd06999c6f5e2be
#
_cell.length_a   1.000
_cell.length_b   1.000
_cell.length_c   1.000
_cell.angle_alpha   90.00
_cell.angle_beta   90.00
_cell.angle_gamma   90.00
#
_symmetry.space_group_name_H-M   'P 1'
#
loop_
_entity.id
_entity.type
_entity.pdbx_description
1 polymer ?
#
loop_
_entity_poly.entity_id
_entity_poly.type
_entity_poly.pdbx_seq_one_letter_code
_entity_poly.pdbx_strand_id
1 'polypeptide(L)'
;IINKNPKGNNFREIYNNITSKSKGYKDNEFTIDSDYFKMPYLSLNVMKEYKELEGQPIKDSEGNLIEIGTALQTIKFTLDDVGGKIKSEAGMNVMKSSIEDNKSKRYFYVDKTFAIFLKETSKDKPYFAARVADIRKFQ
;
A
#
# COMPACT_ATOMS: atom_id res chain seq x y z
N ILE A 1 -4.16 2.33 -2.65
CA ILE A 1 -4.20 1.78 -4.03
C ILE A 1 -3.77 0.33 -3.97
N ILE A 2 -4.58 -0.57 -4.53
CA ILE A 2 -4.26 -1.99 -4.64
C ILE A 2 -4.24 -2.36 -6.11
N ASN A 3 -3.18 -3.06 -6.53
CA ASN A 3 -3.01 -3.53 -7.91
C ASN A 3 -2.81 -5.05 -7.94
N LYS A 4 -3.80 -5.75 -8.46
CA LYS A 4 -3.73 -7.20 -8.70
C LYS A 4 -2.89 -7.49 -9.94
N ASN A 5 -2.01 -8.50 -9.85
CA ASN A 5 -1.05 -8.87 -10.91
C ASN A 5 -0.21 -7.68 -11.41
N PRO A 6 0.55 -7.03 -10.52
CA PRO A 6 1.31 -5.84 -10.87
C PRO A 6 2.34 -6.13 -11.97
N LYS A 7 2.37 -5.28 -12.99
CA LYS A 7 3.36 -5.32 -14.07
C LYS A 7 4.41 -4.24 -13.83
N GLY A 8 5.68 -4.63 -13.84
CA GLY A 8 6.84 -3.77 -13.63
C GLY A 8 7.90 -4.44 -12.77
N ASN A 9 9.15 -4.04 -12.94
CA ASN A 9 10.31 -4.60 -12.26
C ASN A 9 10.59 -3.93 -10.91
N ASN A 10 10.04 -2.73 -10.71
CA ASN A 10 10.20 -1.96 -9.48
C ASN A 10 8.90 -1.19 -9.15
N PHE A 11 8.81 -0.68 -7.92
CA PHE A 11 7.61 0.01 -7.45
C PHE A 11 7.27 1.27 -8.24
N ARG A 12 8.25 1.98 -8.77
CA ARG A 12 8.04 3.18 -9.61
C ARG A 12 7.32 2.82 -10.90
N GLU A 13 7.78 1.78 -11.59
CA GLU A 13 7.16 1.29 -12.83
C GLU A 13 5.74 0.81 -12.56
N ILE A 14 5.53 0.00 -11.51
CA ILE A 14 4.20 -0.48 -11.14
C ILE A 14 3.26 0.69 -10.87
N TYR A 15 3.70 1.68 -10.09
CA TYR A 15 2.89 2.84 -9.76
C TYR A 15 2.54 3.68 -10.99
N ASN A 16 3.50 3.93 -11.87
CA ASN A 16 3.27 4.68 -13.11
C ASN A 16 2.28 3.95 -14.04
N ASN A 17 2.38 2.63 -14.13
CA ASN A 17 1.44 1.81 -14.90
C ASN A 17 0.00 1.91 -14.38
N ILE A 18 -0.17 1.94 -13.04
CA ILE A 18 -1.49 2.09 -12.42
C ILE A 18 -2.05 3.48 -12.69
N THR A 19 -1.26 4.52 -12.42
CA THR A 19 -1.72 5.91 -12.54
C THR A 19 -2.05 6.27 -13.98
N SER A 20 -1.29 5.75 -14.95
CA SER A 20 -1.59 5.94 -16.38
C SER A 20 -2.92 5.30 -16.77
N LYS A 21 -3.18 4.08 -16.29
CA LYS A 21 -4.43 3.37 -16.57
C LYS A 21 -5.63 3.99 -15.87
N SER A 22 -5.46 4.45 -14.62
CA SER A 22 -6.58 5.02 -13.84
C SER A 22 -7.14 6.30 -14.44
N LYS A 23 -6.35 7.05 -15.21
CA LYS A 23 -6.82 8.25 -15.92
C LYS A 23 -7.98 8.00 -16.89
N GLY A 24 -8.09 6.78 -17.40
CA GLY A 24 -9.18 6.36 -18.32
C GLY A 24 -10.44 5.87 -17.60
N TYR A 25 -10.41 5.70 -16.28
CA TYR A 25 -11.54 5.17 -15.50
C TYR A 25 -12.20 6.28 -14.67
N LYS A 26 -12.69 7.32 -15.34
CA LYS A 26 -13.57 8.30 -14.72
C LYS A 26 -14.96 7.66 -14.55
N ASP A 27 -15.64 7.98 -13.44
CA ASP A 27 -17.03 7.57 -13.13
C ASP A 27 -17.24 6.08 -12.78
N ASN A 28 -16.18 5.32 -12.50
CA ASN A 28 -16.24 3.94 -12.02
C ASN A 28 -15.82 3.83 -10.54
N GLU A 29 -16.38 4.69 -9.70
CA GLU A 29 -16.10 4.66 -8.27
C GLU A 29 -16.67 3.40 -7.61
N PHE A 30 -16.06 2.99 -6.49
CA PHE A 30 -16.53 1.87 -5.69
C PHE A 30 -17.86 2.25 -5.03
N THR A 31 -18.87 1.40 -5.22
CA THR A 31 -20.21 1.60 -4.67
C THR A 31 -20.48 0.53 -3.62
N ILE A 32 -20.70 0.92 -2.38
CA ILE A 32 -20.88 0.00 -1.23
C ILE A 32 -22.04 -0.99 -1.45
N ASP A 33 -23.11 -0.56 -2.14
CA ASP A 33 -24.31 -1.38 -2.32
C ASP A 33 -24.19 -2.43 -3.43
N SER A 34 -23.30 -2.25 -4.40
CA SER A 34 -23.16 -3.16 -5.55
C SER A 34 -21.79 -3.77 -5.72
N ASP A 35 -20.78 -3.28 -4.99
CA ASP A 35 -19.41 -3.72 -5.14
C ASP A 35 -18.95 -4.53 -3.92
N TYR A 36 -18.36 -5.68 -4.18
CA TYR A 36 -17.80 -6.56 -3.16
C TYR A 36 -16.29 -6.55 -3.23
N PHE A 37 -15.67 -6.14 -2.15
CA PHE A 37 -14.22 -6.16 -2.01
C PHE A 37 -13.81 -7.26 -1.02
N LYS A 38 -12.87 -8.11 -1.42
CA LYS A 38 -12.29 -9.13 -0.56
C LYS A 38 -10.78 -9.16 -0.75
N MET A 39 -10.05 -8.99 0.34
CA MET A 39 -8.62 -9.17 0.37
C MET A 39 -8.19 -9.93 1.62
N PRO A 40 -7.04 -10.61 1.59
CA PRO A 40 -6.52 -11.30 2.75
C PRO A 40 -6.06 -10.32 3.83
N TYR A 41 -6.16 -10.75 5.09
CA TYR A 41 -5.47 -10.10 6.19
C TYR A 41 -3.96 -10.06 5.93
N LEU A 42 -3.33 -8.94 6.21
CA LEU A 42 -1.89 -8.77 6.10
C LEU A 42 -1.30 -8.30 7.42
N SER A 43 -0.28 -8.98 7.88
CA SER A 43 0.56 -8.53 8.99
C SER A 43 2.01 -8.59 8.54
N LEU A 44 2.59 -7.43 8.26
CA LEU A 44 3.98 -7.27 7.87
C LEU A 44 4.78 -6.78 9.07
N ASN A 45 5.83 -7.51 9.40
CA ASN A 45 6.84 -7.07 10.36
C ASN A 45 8.22 -7.45 9.78
N VAL A 46 8.80 -6.53 9.04
CA VAL A 46 10.05 -6.75 8.31
C VAL A 46 11.13 -5.84 8.87
N MET A 47 12.26 -6.42 9.21
CA MET A 47 13.48 -5.70 9.53
C MET A 47 14.49 -5.93 8.39
N LYS A 48 15.06 -4.87 7.86
CA LYS A 48 16.12 -4.91 6.88
C LYS A 48 17.35 -4.18 7.41
N GLU A 49 18.46 -4.85 7.41
CA GLU A 49 19.78 -4.28 7.64
C GLU A 49 20.40 -3.87 6.31
N TYR A 50 21.02 -2.70 6.28
CA TYR A 50 21.72 -2.16 5.11
C TYR A 50 23.22 -2.21 5.38
N LYS A 51 23.78 -3.42 5.37
CA LYS A 51 25.21 -3.65 5.62
C LYS A 51 26.12 -2.91 4.64
N GLU A 52 25.61 -2.64 3.46
CA GLU A 52 26.30 -1.85 2.43
C GLU A 52 26.51 -0.37 2.82
N LEU A 53 25.76 0.11 3.80
CA LEU A 53 25.90 1.48 4.33
C LEU A 53 26.81 1.53 5.57
N GLU A 54 26.98 0.41 6.26
CA GLU A 54 27.81 0.35 7.46
C GLU A 54 29.28 0.58 7.09
N GLY A 55 29.98 1.33 7.91
CA GLY A 55 31.37 1.74 7.66
C GLY A 55 31.54 2.85 6.60
N GLN A 56 30.44 3.34 6.00
CA GLN A 56 30.54 4.43 5.01
C GLN A 56 30.76 5.76 5.73
N PRO A 57 31.78 6.56 5.31
CA PRO A 57 31.99 7.88 5.86
C PRO A 57 30.93 8.86 5.38
N ILE A 58 30.36 9.61 6.30
CA ILE A 58 29.44 10.72 6.02
C ILE A 58 29.95 11.98 6.72
N LYS A 59 29.48 13.15 6.28
CA LYS A 59 29.75 14.41 6.97
C LYS A 59 28.56 14.80 7.82
N ASP A 60 28.81 15.19 9.06
CA ASP A 60 27.81 15.79 9.91
C ASP A 60 27.50 17.25 9.48
N SER A 61 26.60 17.92 10.19
CA SER A 61 26.22 19.32 9.94
C SER A 61 27.35 20.32 10.14
N GLU A 62 28.42 19.94 10.84
CA GLU A 62 29.61 20.75 11.14
C GLU A 62 30.76 20.45 10.18
N GLY A 63 30.58 19.44 9.29
CA GLY A 63 31.58 19.03 8.30
C GLY A 63 32.56 17.98 8.80
N ASN A 64 32.41 17.44 10.01
CA ASN A 64 33.26 16.39 10.55
C ASN A 64 32.96 15.05 9.85
N LEU A 65 33.96 14.25 9.61
CA LEU A 65 33.79 12.88 9.13
C LEU A 65 33.33 11.99 10.28
N ILE A 66 32.19 11.35 10.09
CA ILE A 66 31.64 10.32 10.97
C ILE A 66 31.35 9.08 10.13
N GLU A 67 31.27 7.92 10.80
CA GLU A 67 31.03 6.64 10.16
C GLU A 67 29.64 6.12 10.52
N ILE A 68 28.94 5.52 9.54
CA ILE A 68 27.65 4.87 9.79
C ILE A 68 27.92 3.56 10.54
N GLY A 69 27.53 3.49 11.83
CA GLY A 69 27.71 2.28 12.65
C GLY A 69 26.73 1.18 12.24
N THR A 70 25.43 1.45 12.35
CA THR A 70 24.39 0.49 12.00
C THR A 70 23.30 1.19 11.18
N ALA A 71 22.91 0.58 10.08
CA ALA A 71 21.83 1.05 9.22
C ALA A 71 20.74 -0.02 9.14
N LEU A 72 19.60 0.23 9.78
CA LEU A 72 18.48 -0.71 9.78
C LEU A 72 17.14 0.02 9.56
N GLN A 73 16.21 -0.70 8.98
CA GLN A 73 14.83 -0.25 8.78
C GLN A 73 13.87 -1.32 9.29
N THR A 74 12.94 -0.92 10.15
CA THR A 74 11.82 -1.78 10.55
C THR A 74 10.54 -1.26 9.92
N ILE A 75 9.80 -2.15 9.27
CA ILE A 75 8.50 -1.85 8.67
C ILE A 75 7.46 -2.74 9.35
N LYS A 76 6.50 -2.10 10.03
CA LYS A 76 5.30 -2.76 10.56
C LYS A 76 4.09 -2.23 9.83
N PHE A 77 3.33 -3.13 9.24
CA PHE A 77 2.11 -2.78 8.51
C PHE A 77 1.06 -3.87 8.73
N THR A 78 -0.12 -3.47 9.17
CA THR A 78 -1.27 -4.35 9.31
C THR A 78 -2.43 -3.82 8.48
N LEU A 79 -3.07 -4.70 7.74
CA LEU A 79 -4.27 -4.41 6.97
C LEU A 79 -5.31 -5.48 7.28
N ASP A 80 -6.43 -5.07 7.84
CA ASP A 80 -7.56 -5.91 8.23
C ASP A 80 -8.86 -5.43 7.56
N ASP A 81 -10.00 -6.03 7.91
CA ASP A 81 -11.32 -5.71 7.39
C ASP A 81 -11.86 -4.35 7.88
N VAL A 82 -11.26 -3.79 8.93
CA VAL A 82 -11.59 -2.46 9.47
C VAL A 82 -10.79 -1.35 8.79
N GLY A 83 -9.76 -1.72 8.05
CA GLY A 83 -8.87 -0.81 7.34
C GLY A 83 -7.39 -0.98 7.71
N GLY A 84 -6.51 -0.23 7.05
CA GLY A 84 -5.09 -0.23 7.38
C GLY A 84 -4.84 0.56 8.66
N LYS A 85 -4.50 -0.10 9.74
CA LYS A 85 -3.99 0.56 10.94
C LYS A 85 -2.52 0.93 10.77
N ILE A 86 -2.29 2.08 10.24
CA ILE A 86 -1.25 2.98 10.76
C ILE A 86 -1.98 3.75 11.85
N LYS A 87 -1.56 3.68 13.11
CA LYS A 87 -2.24 4.33 14.24
C LYS A 87 -2.76 5.72 13.87
N SER A 88 -4.03 5.80 13.50
CA SER A 88 -4.77 7.04 13.32
C SER A 88 -6.25 6.69 13.43
N GLU A 89 -6.87 7.08 14.52
CA GLU A 89 -8.28 6.87 14.76
C GLU A 89 -9.12 7.84 13.93
N ALA A 90 -9.94 7.31 13.03
CA ALA A 90 -11.07 8.05 12.47
C ALA A 90 -12.22 7.07 12.25
N GLY A 91 -13.22 7.14 13.09
CA GLY A 91 -14.47 6.41 12.94
C GLY A 91 -15.41 7.11 11.96
N MET A 92 -15.97 6.39 11.01
CA MET A 92 -17.07 6.85 10.19
C MET A 92 -18.23 5.87 10.29
N ASN A 93 -19.36 6.32 10.86
CA ASN A 93 -20.63 5.62 10.83
C ASN A 93 -21.35 5.95 9.52
N VAL A 94 -21.59 4.96 8.67
CA VAL A 94 -22.40 5.11 7.46
C VAL A 94 -23.78 4.50 7.72
N MET A 95 -24.82 5.34 7.71
CA MET A 95 -26.21 4.88 7.73
C MET A 95 -26.65 4.45 6.34
N LYS A 96 -27.24 3.27 6.27
CA LYS A 96 -27.76 2.64 5.06
C LYS A 96 -29.09 3.28 4.67
N SER A 97 -29.17 3.87 3.51
CA SER A 97 -30.43 4.24 2.85
C SER A 97 -30.64 3.31 1.66
N SER A 98 -31.73 2.57 1.70
CA SER A 98 -32.07 1.58 0.68
C SER A 98 -32.77 2.25 -0.51
N ILE A 99 -32.06 2.29 -1.63
CA ILE A 99 -32.65 2.42 -2.96
C ILE A 99 -32.11 1.24 -3.76
N GLU A 100 -32.98 0.33 -4.17
CA GLU A 100 -32.61 -0.79 -5.05
C GLU A 100 -32.29 -0.23 -6.44
N ASP A 101 -31.04 0.10 -6.64
CA ASP A 101 -30.48 0.35 -7.96
C ASP A 101 -30.07 -1.00 -8.57
N ASN A 102 -30.61 -1.34 -9.72
CA ASN A 102 -30.36 -2.56 -10.49
C ASN A 102 -28.96 -2.54 -11.14
N LYS A 103 -27.93 -2.13 -10.36
CA LYS A 103 -26.54 -2.13 -10.80
C LYS A 103 -25.96 -3.54 -10.75
N SER A 104 -25.31 -3.96 -11.81
CA SER A 104 -24.62 -5.24 -11.85
C SER A 104 -23.56 -5.32 -10.74
N LYS A 105 -23.61 -6.39 -9.94
CA LYS A 105 -22.66 -6.62 -8.84
C LYS A 105 -21.24 -6.80 -9.37
N ARG A 106 -20.26 -6.04 -8.83
CA ARG A 106 -18.85 -6.17 -9.16
C ARG A 106 -18.09 -6.82 -8.00
N TYR A 107 -17.14 -7.68 -8.33
CA TYR A 107 -16.37 -8.43 -7.34
C TYR A 107 -14.89 -8.13 -7.49
N PHE A 108 -14.29 -7.54 -6.47
CA PHE A 108 -12.87 -7.18 -6.40
C PHE A 108 -12.14 -8.10 -5.42
N TYR A 109 -11.75 -9.28 -5.89
CA TYR A 109 -11.06 -10.27 -5.07
C TYR A 109 -9.54 -10.17 -5.28
N VAL A 110 -8.82 -9.92 -4.18
CA VAL A 110 -7.36 -9.86 -4.15
C VAL A 110 -6.84 -11.24 -3.73
N ASP A 111 -6.85 -12.19 -4.66
CA ASP A 111 -6.56 -13.62 -4.47
C ASP A 111 -5.27 -14.10 -5.16
N LYS A 112 -4.52 -13.19 -5.76
CA LYS A 112 -3.25 -13.46 -6.48
C LYS A 112 -2.20 -12.45 -6.04
N THR A 113 -1.00 -12.53 -6.63
CA THR A 113 0.03 -11.50 -6.42
C THR A 113 -0.54 -10.09 -6.59
N PHE A 114 -0.26 -9.21 -5.64
CA PHE A 114 -0.70 -7.83 -5.69
C PHE A 114 0.35 -6.88 -5.14
N ALA A 115 0.20 -5.61 -5.48
CA ALA A 115 0.96 -4.52 -4.89
C ALA A 115 0.01 -3.56 -4.17
N ILE A 116 0.46 -3.06 -3.02
CA ILE A 116 -0.22 -2.03 -2.24
C ILE A 116 0.63 -0.77 -2.26
N PHE A 117 -0.04 0.37 -2.45
CA PHE A 117 0.57 1.69 -2.28
C PHE A 117 -0.30 2.52 -1.34
N LEU A 118 0.31 3.10 -0.33
CA LEU A 118 -0.31 4.09 0.54
C LEU A 118 0.15 5.47 0.12
N LYS A 119 -0.80 6.35 -0.06
CA LYS A 119 -0.59 7.71 -0.54
C LYS A 119 -1.59 8.63 0.14
N GLU A 120 -1.15 9.81 0.54
CA GLU A 120 -2.07 10.87 0.91
C GLU A 120 -2.85 11.34 -0.31
N THR A 121 -4.13 11.68 -0.13
CA THR A 121 -5.00 12.10 -1.23
C THR A 121 -4.44 13.32 -1.97
N SER A 122 -3.82 14.26 -1.23
CA SER A 122 -3.24 15.49 -1.74
C SER A 122 -1.84 15.34 -2.37
N LYS A 123 -1.20 14.16 -2.27
CA LYS A 123 0.16 13.94 -2.75
C LYS A 123 0.18 13.05 -3.99
N ASP A 124 1.10 13.29 -4.89
CA ASP A 124 1.24 12.49 -6.12
C ASP A 124 2.01 11.19 -5.89
N LYS A 125 2.88 11.14 -4.89
CA LYS A 125 3.74 9.99 -4.63
C LYS A 125 3.27 9.20 -3.41
N PRO A 126 3.31 7.86 -3.48
CA PRO A 126 3.08 7.03 -2.32
C PRO A 126 4.25 7.13 -1.33
N TYR A 127 3.94 7.07 -0.05
CA TYR A 127 4.94 7.02 1.02
C TYR A 127 5.24 5.58 1.47
N PHE A 128 4.41 4.61 1.07
CA PHE A 128 4.61 3.19 1.34
C PHE A 128 4.25 2.36 0.11
N ALA A 129 5.04 1.32 -0.15
CA ALA A 129 4.75 0.33 -1.18
C ALA A 129 5.17 -1.07 -0.71
N ALA A 130 4.31 -2.06 -0.97
CA ALA A 130 4.61 -3.46 -0.73
C ALA A 130 4.10 -4.33 -1.88
N ARG A 131 4.83 -5.40 -2.21
CA ARG A 131 4.40 -6.43 -3.17
C ARG A 131 4.25 -7.75 -2.42
N VAL A 132 3.06 -8.29 -2.46
CA VAL A 132 2.72 -9.58 -1.85
C VAL A 132 2.61 -10.62 -2.95
N ALA A 133 3.60 -11.50 -3.03
CA ALA A 133 3.64 -12.60 -4.01
C ALA A 133 3.06 -13.90 -3.42
N ASP A 134 3.28 -14.11 -2.12
CA ASP A 134 2.76 -15.26 -1.38
C ASP A 134 2.20 -14.78 -0.05
N ILE A 135 0.89 -14.84 0.09
CA ILE A 135 0.15 -14.36 1.26
C ILE A 135 0.50 -15.14 2.54
N ARG A 136 0.88 -16.41 2.43
CA ARG A 136 1.21 -17.26 3.59
C ARG A 136 2.42 -16.75 4.38
N LYS A 137 3.23 -15.90 3.79
CA LYS A 137 4.37 -15.25 4.45
C LYS A 137 3.99 -14.05 5.31
N PHE A 138 2.71 -13.65 5.27
CA PHE A 138 2.21 -12.41 5.87
C PHE A 138 0.95 -12.63 6.74
N GLN A 139 0.72 -13.89 7.10
CA GLN A 139 -0.36 -14.30 8.01
C GLN A 139 0.21 -14.71 9.37
#